data_43291aa98d14e30981d24bca7aeca876
#
_entry.id   43291aa98d14e30981d24bca7aeca876
#
_cell.length_a   1.000
_cell.length_b   1.000
_cell.length_c   1.000
_cell.angle_alpha   90.00
_cell.angle_beta   90.00
_cell.angle_gamma   90.00
#
_symmetry.space_group_name_H-M   'P 1'
#
loop_
_entity.id
_entity.type
_entity.pdbx_description
1 polymer ?
#
loop_
_entity_poly.entity_id
_entity_poly.type
_entity_poly.pdbx_seq_one_letter_code
_entity_poly.pdbx_strand_id
1 'polypeptide(L)'
;MSVAKRGDGRFVVKFKDEEGRWKQRSFRTDEEARQFDADCQYDKVENTRLTLLEAVLVYLKNTAYAEKTIATYEFLVCGHDRQNGYHREGPAEFIADRFVDTLTRRDLENVRERCRNDGLTMTSINSYVSKLKAAINWCVEQDLLHENPWGKYRQLPGAKNKPRTGTLEDFHKLFPVLPPWLQWAAQTAIALCLRPGISELFRLEWSAFDWKARTVCVYMPKVCTTKLV
;
A
#
# COMPACT_ATOMS: atom_id res chain seq x y z
N MET A 1 -27.32 2.62 2.64
CA MET A 1 -28.31 3.72 2.57
C MET A 1 -29.56 3.27 3.31
N SER A 2 -30.36 4.14 3.86
CA SER A 2 -31.51 3.73 4.65
C SER A 2 -32.78 4.33 4.06
N VAL A 3 -33.78 3.47 3.82
CA VAL A 3 -35.14 3.89 3.52
C VAL A 3 -35.70 4.58 4.75
N ALA A 4 -36.12 5.83 4.64
CA ALA A 4 -36.70 6.59 5.73
C ALA A 4 -38.19 6.83 5.49
N LYS A 5 -39.05 6.58 6.50
CA LYS A 5 -40.46 6.89 6.46
C LYS A 5 -40.69 8.35 6.83
N ARG A 6 -41.36 9.10 5.99
CA ARG A 6 -41.69 10.52 6.21
C ARG A 6 -43.01 10.65 6.97
N GLY A 7 -43.21 11.77 7.65
CA GLY A 7 -44.45 12.01 8.43
C GLY A 7 -45.73 12.03 7.63
N ASP A 8 -45.65 12.18 6.30
CA ASP A 8 -46.77 12.11 5.35
C ASP A 8 -47.10 10.66 4.89
N GLY A 9 -46.47 9.66 5.49
CA GLY A 9 -46.64 8.24 5.20
C GLY A 9 -45.88 7.72 3.98
N ARG A 10 -45.13 8.57 3.26
CA ARG A 10 -44.28 8.17 2.13
C ARG A 10 -42.91 7.68 2.57
N PHE A 11 -42.32 6.81 1.76
CA PHE A 11 -41.00 6.30 1.93
C PHE A 11 -40.02 7.07 1.03
N VAL A 12 -38.88 7.50 1.57
CA VAL A 12 -37.87 8.30 0.85
C VAL A 12 -36.55 7.58 0.82
N VAL A 13 -35.97 7.46 -0.35
CA VAL A 13 -34.62 6.95 -0.59
C VAL A 13 -33.75 8.11 -1.03
N LYS A 14 -32.58 8.27 -0.38
CA LYS A 14 -31.54 9.22 -0.77
C LYS A 14 -30.48 8.45 -1.56
N PHE A 15 -30.14 8.93 -2.75
CA PHE A 15 -29.14 8.34 -3.61
C PHE A 15 -28.28 9.42 -4.27
N LYS A 16 -27.09 9.04 -4.75
CA LYS A 16 -26.26 9.91 -5.59
C LYS A 16 -26.58 9.66 -7.04
N ASP A 17 -26.72 10.72 -7.85
CA ASP A 17 -26.83 10.59 -9.31
C ASP A 17 -25.47 10.28 -9.96
N GLU A 18 -25.46 10.11 -11.28
CA GLU A 18 -24.26 9.83 -12.08
C GLU A 18 -23.18 10.92 -11.96
N GLU A 19 -23.56 12.14 -11.56
CA GLU A 19 -22.66 13.27 -11.33
C GLU A 19 -22.22 13.39 -9.86
N GLY A 20 -22.56 12.39 -9.00
CA GLY A 20 -22.19 12.35 -7.59
C GLY A 20 -23.01 13.27 -6.67
N ARG A 21 -24.06 13.95 -7.17
CA ARG A 21 -24.93 14.84 -6.39
C ARG A 21 -26.02 14.06 -5.67
N TRP A 22 -26.28 14.42 -4.42
CA TRP A 22 -27.34 13.82 -3.64
C TRP A 22 -28.72 14.18 -4.18
N LYS A 23 -29.52 13.16 -4.52
CA LYS A 23 -30.95 13.26 -4.85
C LYS A 23 -31.77 12.42 -3.90
N GLN A 24 -33.07 12.72 -3.87
CA GLN A 24 -34.03 11.92 -3.11
C GLN A 24 -35.23 11.59 -3.99
N ARG A 25 -35.79 10.38 -3.83
CA ARG A 25 -36.99 9.91 -4.50
C ARG A 25 -37.99 9.39 -3.47
N SER A 26 -39.27 9.72 -3.62
CA SER A 26 -40.35 9.32 -2.71
C SER A 26 -41.17 8.23 -3.31
N PHE A 27 -41.54 7.23 -2.53
CA PHE A 27 -42.33 6.06 -2.92
C PHE A 27 -43.57 5.96 -2.03
N ARG A 28 -44.61 5.26 -2.54
CA ARG A 28 -45.85 5.05 -1.80
C ARG A 28 -45.78 3.87 -0.86
N THR A 29 -44.99 2.84 -1.20
CA THR A 29 -44.83 1.61 -0.41
C THR A 29 -43.41 1.42 0.01
N ASP A 30 -43.18 0.69 1.12
CA ASP A 30 -41.83 0.30 1.62
C ASP A 30 -41.14 -0.64 0.64
N GLU A 31 -41.90 -1.52 0.00
CA GLU A 31 -41.39 -2.47 -0.99
C GLU A 31 -40.78 -1.77 -2.21
N GLU A 32 -41.49 -0.78 -2.79
CA GLU A 32 -40.98 0.00 -3.91
C GLU A 32 -39.72 0.78 -3.53
N ALA A 33 -39.70 1.34 -2.34
CA ALA A 33 -38.53 2.08 -1.84
C ALA A 33 -37.30 1.18 -1.67
N ARG A 34 -37.49 -0.02 -1.11
CA ARG A 34 -36.44 -1.02 -0.95
C ARG A 34 -35.97 -1.58 -2.29
N GLN A 35 -36.88 -1.84 -3.21
CA GLN A 35 -36.53 -2.29 -4.54
C GLN A 35 -35.67 -1.24 -5.25
N PHE A 36 -36.09 0.02 -5.24
CA PHE A 36 -35.32 1.12 -5.81
C PHE A 36 -33.95 1.31 -5.13
N ASP A 37 -33.88 1.18 -3.79
CA ASP A 37 -32.59 1.24 -3.07
C ASP A 37 -31.68 0.08 -3.48
N ALA A 38 -32.23 -1.12 -3.66
CA ALA A 38 -31.51 -2.30 -4.16
C ALA A 38 -31.05 -2.10 -5.62
N ASP A 39 -31.90 -1.58 -6.49
CA ASP A 39 -31.57 -1.31 -7.90
C ASP A 39 -30.46 -0.26 -7.99
N CYS A 40 -30.54 0.85 -7.22
CA CYS A 40 -29.48 1.85 -7.15
C CYS A 40 -28.16 1.29 -6.60
N GLN A 41 -28.21 0.28 -5.72
CA GLN A 41 -27.02 -0.41 -5.24
C GLN A 41 -26.50 -1.39 -6.30
N TYR A 42 -27.38 -2.07 -7.01
CA TYR A 42 -27.04 -3.00 -8.08
C TYR A 42 -26.39 -2.28 -9.27
N ASP A 43 -26.98 -1.15 -9.73
CA ASP A 43 -26.41 -0.32 -10.81
C ASP A 43 -25.02 0.23 -10.43
N LYS A 44 -24.80 0.59 -9.15
CA LYS A 44 -23.47 0.97 -8.68
C LYS A 44 -22.47 -0.18 -8.73
N VAL A 45 -22.90 -1.39 -8.40
CA VAL A 45 -22.05 -2.59 -8.40
C VAL A 45 -21.74 -3.05 -9.83
N GLU A 46 -22.69 -2.98 -10.76
CA GLU A 46 -22.45 -3.34 -12.17
C GLU A 46 -21.51 -2.36 -12.90
N ASN A 47 -21.59 -1.07 -12.59
CA ASN A 47 -20.75 -0.05 -13.24
C ASN A 47 -19.32 0.05 -12.69
N THR A 48 -18.98 -0.66 -11.61
CA THR A 48 -17.65 -0.58 -10.97
C THR A 48 -17.09 -1.95 -10.56
N ARG A 49 -17.26 -2.96 -11.41
CA ARG A 49 -16.56 -4.23 -11.22
C ARG A 49 -15.10 -4.05 -11.61
N LEU A 50 -14.24 -3.85 -10.61
CA LEU A 50 -12.80 -3.81 -10.81
C LEU A 50 -12.20 -5.20 -10.58
N THR A 51 -11.29 -5.60 -11.45
CA THR A 51 -10.38 -6.71 -11.18
C THR A 51 -9.37 -6.31 -10.12
N LEU A 52 -8.68 -7.28 -9.51
CA LEU A 52 -7.64 -6.97 -8.52
C LEU A 52 -6.51 -6.12 -9.13
N LEU A 53 -6.15 -6.41 -10.39
CA LEU A 53 -5.16 -5.64 -11.14
C LEU A 53 -5.62 -4.18 -11.31
N GLU A 54 -6.84 -3.97 -11.81
CA GLU A 54 -7.40 -2.62 -12.02
C GLU A 54 -7.49 -1.84 -10.71
N ALA A 55 -7.93 -2.48 -9.61
CA ALA A 55 -7.99 -1.85 -8.30
C ALA A 55 -6.60 -1.38 -7.83
N VAL A 56 -5.56 -2.18 -8.02
CA VAL A 56 -4.18 -1.81 -7.70
C VAL A 56 -3.68 -0.68 -8.60
N LEU A 57 -3.93 -0.73 -9.91
CA LEU A 57 -3.47 0.30 -10.84
C LEU A 57 -4.17 1.64 -10.61
N VAL A 58 -5.49 1.64 -10.36
CA VAL A 58 -6.24 2.86 -10.04
C VAL A 58 -5.73 3.47 -8.72
N TYR A 59 -5.48 2.65 -7.72
CA TYR A 59 -4.88 3.10 -6.46
C TYR A 59 -3.51 3.76 -6.68
N LEU A 60 -2.61 3.13 -7.45
CA LEU A 60 -1.27 3.67 -7.73
C LEU A 60 -1.32 4.98 -8.52
N LYS A 61 -2.25 5.10 -9.47
CA LYS A 61 -2.42 6.30 -10.29
C LYS A 61 -2.86 7.52 -9.47
N ASN A 62 -3.63 7.29 -8.41
CA ASN A 62 -4.21 8.36 -7.58
C ASN A 62 -3.45 8.63 -6.28
N THR A 63 -2.34 7.90 -6.04
CA THR A 63 -1.52 8.07 -4.84
C THR A 63 -0.07 8.38 -5.22
N ALA A 64 0.52 9.40 -4.58
CA ALA A 64 1.91 9.80 -4.84
C ALA A 64 2.88 8.88 -4.09
N TYR A 65 3.23 7.76 -4.69
CA TYR A 65 4.23 6.84 -4.15
C TYR A 65 5.60 6.97 -4.83
N ALA A 66 6.67 6.65 -4.09
CA ALA A 66 7.99 6.48 -4.67
C ALA A 66 8.02 5.27 -5.62
N GLU A 67 8.81 5.36 -6.71
CA GLU A 67 8.95 4.30 -7.74
C GLU A 67 9.13 2.89 -7.16
N LYS A 68 9.98 2.75 -6.14
CA LYS A 68 10.19 1.45 -5.47
C LYS A 68 8.92 0.87 -4.83
N THR A 69 8.02 1.74 -4.37
CA THR A 69 6.73 1.31 -3.81
C THR A 69 5.80 0.88 -4.94
N ILE A 70 5.74 1.66 -6.02
CA ILE A 70 4.97 1.34 -7.23
C ILE A 70 5.42 -0.02 -7.77
N ALA A 71 6.72 -0.20 -8.03
CA ALA A 71 7.28 -1.46 -8.52
C ALA A 71 6.94 -2.65 -7.60
N THR A 72 6.80 -2.42 -6.28
CA THR A 72 6.39 -3.50 -5.37
C THR A 72 4.92 -3.90 -5.57
N TYR A 73 4.02 -2.93 -5.79
CA TYR A 73 2.61 -3.22 -6.04
C TYR A 73 2.42 -3.91 -7.40
N GLU A 74 3.10 -3.41 -8.44
CA GLU A 74 3.08 -4.01 -9.77
C GLU A 74 3.59 -5.45 -9.73
N PHE A 75 4.71 -5.71 -9.04
CA PHE A 75 5.21 -7.06 -8.84
C PHE A 75 4.17 -7.98 -8.19
N LEU A 76 3.37 -7.50 -7.25
CA LEU A 76 2.38 -8.35 -6.57
C LEU A 76 1.32 -8.91 -7.52
N VAL A 77 0.91 -8.14 -8.53
CA VAL A 77 -0.22 -8.48 -9.42
C VAL A 77 0.18 -8.78 -10.86
N CYS A 78 1.36 -8.33 -11.33
CA CYS A 78 1.85 -8.54 -12.69
C CYS A 78 3.14 -9.37 -12.76
N GLY A 79 3.78 -9.66 -11.61
CA GLY A 79 5.10 -10.28 -11.62
C GLY A 79 6.19 -9.32 -12.08
N HIS A 80 7.32 -9.88 -12.51
CA HIS A 80 8.48 -9.12 -12.99
C HIS A 80 9.26 -9.86 -14.05
N ASP A 81 9.47 -9.22 -15.20
CA ASP A 81 10.29 -9.75 -16.26
C ASP A 81 11.77 -9.44 -16.00
N ARG A 82 12.60 -10.49 -15.96
CA ARG A 82 14.04 -10.34 -15.83
C ARG A 82 14.71 -10.15 -17.19
N GLN A 83 15.85 -9.50 -17.21
CA GLN A 83 16.65 -9.23 -18.42
C GLN A 83 17.01 -10.49 -19.22
N ASN A 84 16.97 -11.67 -18.61
CA ASN A 84 17.22 -12.96 -19.25
C ASN A 84 15.97 -13.60 -19.87
N GLY A 85 14.85 -12.86 -19.98
CA GLY A 85 13.58 -13.37 -20.52
C GLY A 85 12.78 -14.27 -19.56
N TYR A 86 13.24 -14.43 -18.33
CA TYR A 86 12.51 -15.19 -17.31
C TYR A 86 11.47 -14.31 -16.62
N HIS A 87 10.20 -14.71 -16.71
CA HIS A 87 9.12 -14.10 -15.94
C HIS A 87 9.10 -14.65 -14.51
N ARG A 88 9.23 -13.77 -13.52
CA ARG A 88 9.01 -14.13 -12.12
C ARG A 88 7.57 -13.78 -11.74
N GLU A 89 6.75 -14.80 -11.54
CA GLU A 89 5.34 -14.63 -11.15
C GLU A 89 5.20 -13.82 -9.86
N GLY A 90 4.20 -12.92 -9.86
CA GLY A 90 3.78 -12.20 -8.68
C GLY A 90 2.93 -13.08 -7.75
N PRO A 91 2.98 -12.88 -6.43
CA PRO A 91 2.24 -13.71 -5.49
C PRO A 91 0.72 -13.72 -5.71
N ALA A 92 0.15 -12.64 -6.22
CA ALA A 92 -1.28 -12.48 -6.49
C ALA A 92 -1.63 -12.46 -7.99
N GLU A 93 -0.67 -12.68 -8.88
CA GLU A 93 -0.86 -12.63 -10.33
C GLU A 93 -1.92 -13.61 -10.82
N PHE A 94 -1.99 -14.82 -10.24
CA PHE A 94 -2.99 -15.84 -10.60
C PHE A 94 -4.45 -15.46 -10.31
N ILE A 95 -4.69 -14.38 -9.58
CA ILE A 95 -6.02 -13.82 -9.29
C ILE A 95 -6.14 -12.37 -9.77
N ALA A 96 -5.14 -11.85 -10.47
CA ALA A 96 -5.08 -10.44 -10.88
C ALA A 96 -6.26 -10.04 -11.77
N ASP A 97 -6.68 -10.92 -12.69
CA ASP A 97 -7.80 -10.70 -13.61
C ASP A 97 -9.16 -11.04 -13.01
N ARG A 98 -9.22 -11.49 -11.76
CA ARG A 98 -10.49 -11.79 -11.11
C ARG A 98 -11.07 -10.52 -10.50
N PHE A 99 -12.39 -10.39 -10.59
CA PHE A 99 -13.12 -9.30 -9.95
C PHE A 99 -12.98 -9.36 -8.43
N VAL A 100 -12.77 -8.20 -7.80
CA VAL A 100 -12.52 -8.10 -6.34
C VAL A 100 -13.69 -8.65 -5.54
N ASP A 101 -14.93 -8.46 -5.98
CA ASP A 101 -16.15 -8.97 -5.33
C ASP A 101 -16.24 -10.51 -5.33
N THR A 102 -15.53 -11.19 -6.25
CA THR A 102 -15.47 -12.66 -6.31
C THR A 102 -14.33 -13.27 -5.50
N LEU A 103 -13.43 -12.43 -4.97
CA LEU A 103 -12.30 -12.90 -4.19
C LEU A 103 -12.75 -13.42 -2.83
N THR A 104 -12.15 -14.52 -2.41
CA THR A 104 -12.48 -15.20 -1.17
C THR A 104 -11.32 -15.19 -0.18
N ARG A 105 -11.59 -15.60 1.05
CA ARG A 105 -10.56 -15.87 2.04
C ARG A 105 -9.55 -16.93 1.56
N ARG A 106 -10.01 -17.94 0.81
CA ARG A 106 -9.15 -18.99 0.28
C ARG A 106 -8.14 -18.45 -0.73
N ASP A 107 -8.53 -17.49 -1.55
CA ASP A 107 -7.62 -16.84 -2.50
C ASP A 107 -6.48 -16.13 -1.75
N LEU A 108 -6.79 -15.44 -0.65
CA LEU A 108 -5.78 -14.81 0.19
C LEU A 108 -4.82 -15.82 0.83
N GLU A 109 -5.33 -17.00 1.28
CA GLU A 109 -4.45 -18.06 1.80
C GLU A 109 -3.57 -18.63 0.70
N ASN A 110 -4.07 -18.79 -0.53
CA ASN A 110 -3.26 -19.22 -1.67
C ASN A 110 -2.13 -18.22 -1.97
N VAL A 111 -2.40 -16.91 -1.90
CA VAL A 111 -1.36 -15.87 -2.02
C VAL A 111 -0.28 -16.05 -0.93
N ARG A 112 -0.70 -16.29 0.31
CA ARG A 112 0.22 -16.53 1.42
C ARG A 112 1.04 -17.80 1.26
N GLU A 113 0.43 -18.85 0.76
CA GLU A 113 1.08 -20.14 0.52
C GLU A 113 2.14 -20.01 -0.58
N ARG A 114 1.83 -19.33 -1.69
CA ARG A 114 2.84 -19.01 -2.72
C ARG A 114 4.01 -18.25 -2.13
N CYS A 115 3.77 -17.21 -1.35
CA CYS A 115 4.84 -16.48 -0.66
C CYS A 115 5.69 -17.37 0.26
N ARG A 116 5.09 -18.35 0.95
CA ARG A 116 5.83 -19.31 1.80
C ARG A 116 6.69 -20.25 0.96
N ASN A 117 6.15 -20.75 -0.15
CA ASN A 117 6.86 -21.62 -1.06
C ASN A 117 8.07 -20.90 -1.71
N ASP A 118 7.95 -19.59 -1.92
CA ASP A 118 9.05 -18.71 -2.34
C ASP A 118 10.07 -18.41 -1.20
N GLY A 119 9.90 -18.99 -0.03
CA GLY A 119 10.80 -18.82 1.13
C GLY A 119 10.68 -17.45 1.81
N LEU A 120 9.60 -16.70 1.61
CA LEU A 120 9.43 -15.38 2.22
C LEU A 120 9.12 -15.48 3.72
N THR A 121 9.66 -14.52 4.48
CA THR A 121 9.37 -14.41 5.91
C THR A 121 7.93 -13.98 6.16
N MET A 122 7.38 -14.33 7.33
CA MET A 122 6.02 -13.91 7.73
C MET A 122 5.83 -12.39 7.71
N THR A 123 6.87 -11.64 8.03
CA THR A 123 6.85 -10.17 7.96
C THR A 123 6.67 -9.68 6.52
N SER A 124 7.39 -10.28 5.56
CA SER A 124 7.25 -9.96 4.13
C SER A 124 5.87 -10.33 3.60
N ILE A 125 5.36 -11.51 3.97
CA ILE A 125 4.02 -11.98 3.60
C ILE A 125 2.96 -11.00 4.11
N ASN A 126 3.02 -10.62 5.39
CA ASN A 126 2.11 -9.64 5.97
C ASN A 126 2.18 -8.28 5.27
N SER A 127 3.39 -7.85 4.89
CA SER A 127 3.59 -6.60 4.13
C SER A 127 2.90 -6.65 2.77
N TYR A 128 3.02 -7.76 2.04
CA TYR A 128 2.38 -7.93 0.73
C TYR A 128 0.85 -7.95 0.84
N VAL A 129 0.32 -8.76 1.77
CA VAL A 129 -1.12 -8.80 2.04
C VAL A 129 -1.65 -7.43 2.46
N SER A 130 -0.92 -6.71 3.31
CA SER A 130 -1.32 -5.36 3.74
C SER A 130 -1.38 -4.38 2.58
N LYS A 131 -0.45 -4.47 1.60
CA LYS A 131 -0.47 -3.64 0.39
C LYS A 131 -1.71 -3.92 -0.46
N LEU A 132 -2.00 -5.20 -0.77
CA LEU A 132 -3.19 -5.56 -1.54
C LEU A 132 -4.48 -5.07 -0.85
N LYS A 133 -4.58 -5.27 0.46
CA LYS A 133 -5.71 -4.77 1.25
C LYS A 133 -5.81 -3.25 1.22
N ALA A 134 -4.69 -2.53 1.25
CA ALA A 134 -4.68 -1.07 1.22
C ALA A 134 -5.23 -0.55 -0.11
N ALA A 135 -4.86 -1.15 -1.24
CA ALA A 135 -5.40 -0.79 -2.55
C ALA A 135 -6.92 -1.02 -2.62
N ILE A 136 -7.39 -2.19 -2.17
CA ILE A 136 -8.83 -2.51 -2.15
C ILE A 136 -9.58 -1.58 -1.18
N ASN A 137 -9.07 -1.32 0.03
CA ASN A 137 -9.69 -0.41 0.98
C ASN A 137 -9.83 1.00 0.41
N TRP A 138 -8.79 1.50 -0.25
CA TRP A 138 -8.83 2.80 -0.90
C TRP A 138 -9.92 2.84 -1.99
N CYS A 139 -10.05 1.79 -2.81
CA CYS A 139 -11.15 1.71 -3.78
C CYS A 139 -12.53 1.71 -3.11
N VAL A 140 -12.66 1.08 -1.94
CA VAL A 140 -13.91 1.14 -1.14
C VAL A 140 -14.15 2.55 -0.60
N GLU A 141 -13.12 3.24 -0.11
CA GLU A 141 -13.18 4.62 0.37
C GLU A 141 -13.55 5.62 -0.73
N GLN A 142 -13.21 5.30 -1.99
CA GLN A 142 -13.57 6.09 -3.17
C GLN A 142 -14.91 5.68 -3.81
N ASP A 143 -15.71 4.84 -3.14
CA ASP A 143 -16.99 4.31 -3.65
C ASP A 143 -16.85 3.52 -4.98
N LEU A 144 -15.63 3.05 -5.34
CA LEU A 144 -15.36 2.22 -6.52
C LEU A 144 -15.66 0.74 -6.29
N LEU A 145 -15.66 0.31 -5.05
CA LEU A 145 -15.99 -1.05 -4.61
C LEU A 145 -16.93 -0.98 -3.40
N HIS A 146 -17.80 -1.95 -3.26
CA HIS A 146 -18.77 -2.00 -2.16
C HIS A 146 -18.08 -2.35 -0.82
N GLU A 147 -17.26 -3.41 -0.82
CA GLU A 147 -16.55 -3.87 0.38
C GLU A 147 -15.21 -4.52 0.03
N ASN A 148 -14.35 -4.64 1.03
CA ASN A 148 -13.12 -5.40 0.91
C ASN A 148 -13.35 -6.84 1.39
N PRO A 149 -13.30 -7.86 0.51
CA PRO A 149 -13.51 -9.26 0.89
C PRO A 149 -12.48 -9.78 1.89
N TRP A 150 -11.33 -9.10 1.97
CA TRP A 150 -10.24 -9.42 2.90
C TRP A 150 -10.18 -8.48 4.11
N GLY A 151 -11.14 -7.58 4.27
CA GLY A 151 -11.13 -6.52 5.30
C GLY A 151 -10.98 -7.07 6.72
N LYS A 152 -11.71 -8.12 7.07
CA LYS A 152 -11.72 -8.76 8.40
C LYS A 152 -10.51 -9.67 8.66
N TYR A 153 -9.59 -9.80 7.70
CA TYR A 153 -8.50 -10.76 7.80
C TYR A 153 -7.34 -10.23 8.66
N ARG A 154 -6.93 -10.99 9.66
CA ARG A 154 -5.83 -10.61 10.56
C ARG A 154 -4.47 -10.97 9.96
N GLN A 155 -3.45 -10.19 10.33
CA GLN A 155 -2.06 -10.51 10.02
C GLN A 155 -1.65 -11.82 10.70
N LEU A 156 -0.75 -12.56 10.04
CA LEU A 156 -0.11 -13.72 10.65
C LEU A 156 0.83 -13.27 11.77
N PRO A 157 0.94 -14.06 12.86
CA PRO A 157 1.91 -13.75 13.88
C PRO A 157 3.31 -13.76 13.27
N GLY A 158 3.98 -12.61 13.30
CA GLY A 158 5.36 -12.48 12.85
C GLY A 158 6.34 -13.02 13.89
N ALA A 159 7.54 -13.39 13.45
CA ALA A 159 8.63 -13.71 14.36
C ALA A 159 8.97 -12.47 15.21
N LYS A 160 8.95 -12.63 16.52
CA LYS A 160 9.30 -11.56 17.49
C LYS A 160 10.80 -11.32 17.61
N ASN A 161 11.60 -11.84 16.70
CA ASN A 161 13.05 -11.64 16.73
C ASN A 161 13.36 -10.16 16.48
N LYS A 162 13.64 -9.45 17.56
CA LYS A 162 14.27 -8.14 17.44
C LYS A 162 15.66 -8.34 16.83
N PRO A 163 16.03 -7.63 15.76
CA PRO A 163 17.39 -7.67 15.27
C PRO A 163 18.31 -7.26 16.41
N ARG A 164 19.44 -7.97 16.56
CA ARG A 164 20.47 -7.59 17.52
C ARG A 164 20.97 -6.20 17.14
N THR A 165 20.80 -5.25 18.01
CA THR A 165 21.35 -3.91 17.85
C THR A 165 22.85 -4.00 18.13
N GLY A 166 23.68 -3.57 17.17
CA GLY A 166 25.11 -3.42 17.41
C GLY A 166 25.37 -2.42 18.54
N THR A 167 26.31 -2.71 19.38
CA THR A 167 26.77 -1.80 20.43
C THR A 167 27.91 -0.92 19.92
N LEU A 168 28.23 0.14 20.66
CA LEU A 168 29.38 0.97 20.35
C LEU A 168 30.69 0.15 20.42
N GLU A 169 30.77 -0.83 21.34
CA GLU A 169 31.89 -1.77 21.43
C GLU A 169 32.02 -2.64 20.18
N ASP A 170 30.90 -3.14 19.65
CA ASP A 170 30.86 -3.91 18.39
C ASP A 170 31.41 -3.05 17.24
N PHE A 171 31.02 -1.76 17.20
CA PHE A 171 31.51 -0.80 16.22
C PHE A 171 33.04 -0.59 16.34
N HIS A 172 33.57 -0.37 17.55
CA HIS A 172 35.01 -0.19 17.76
C HIS A 172 35.80 -1.43 17.36
N LYS A 173 35.30 -2.63 17.58
CA LYS A 173 35.93 -3.87 17.13
C LYS A 173 35.89 -4.05 15.61
N LEU A 174 34.78 -3.66 14.98
CA LEU A 174 34.58 -3.82 13.54
C LEU A 174 35.31 -2.77 12.72
N PHE A 175 35.39 -1.53 13.23
CA PHE A 175 35.89 -0.37 12.50
C PHE A 175 37.31 -0.56 11.92
N PRO A 176 38.31 -1.04 12.63
CA PRO A 176 39.66 -1.17 12.09
C PRO A 176 39.82 -2.23 10.99
N VAL A 177 38.88 -3.18 10.88
CA VAL A 177 38.89 -4.22 9.83
C VAL A 177 38.10 -3.86 8.60
N LEU A 178 37.38 -2.73 8.63
CA LEU A 178 36.65 -2.24 7.46
C LEU A 178 37.60 -1.63 6.42
N PRO A 179 37.28 -1.75 5.12
CA PRO A 179 38.03 -1.01 4.10
C PRO A 179 37.87 0.50 4.27
N PRO A 180 38.86 1.33 3.87
CA PRO A 180 38.92 2.77 4.18
C PRO A 180 37.65 3.55 3.76
N TRP A 181 37.06 3.23 2.60
CA TRP A 181 35.84 3.89 2.11
C TRP A 181 34.64 3.58 3.04
N LEU A 182 34.58 2.38 3.61
CA LEU A 182 33.50 2.00 4.51
C LEU A 182 33.71 2.55 5.92
N GLN A 183 34.97 2.71 6.35
CA GLN A 183 35.32 3.43 7.59
C GLN A 183 34.81 4.87 7.49
N TRP A 184 35.15 5.56 6.39
CA TRP A 184 34.66 6.92 6.13
C TRP A 184 33.12 6.99 6.11
N ALA A 185 32.46 6.10 5.37
CA ALA A 185 31.00 6.03 5.29
C ALA A 185 30.35 5.81 6.67
N ALA A 186 30.92 4.90 7.48
CA ALA A 186 30.42 4.61 8.83
C ALA A 186 30.59 5.81 9.77
N GLN A 187 31.75 6.46 9.76
CA GLN A 187 32.01 7.68 10.56
C GLN A 187 31.05 8.80 10.18
N THR A 188 30.90 9.07 8.87
CA THR A 188 30.01 10.12 8.36
C THR A 188 28.55 9.84 8.72
N ALA A 189 28.10 8.58 8.58
CA ALA A 189 26.75 8.18 8.95
C ALA A 189 26.44 8.41 10.43
N ILE A 190 27.42 8.08 11.31
CA ILE A 190 27.27 8.27 12.75
C ILE A 190 27.32 9.75 13.11
N ALA A 191 28.35 10.48 12.62
CA ALA A 191 28.55 11.89 12.94
C ALA A 191 27.38 12.77 12.52
N LEU A 192 26.81 12.50 11.35
CA LEU A 192 25.68 13.27 10.79
C LEU A 192 24.32 12.61 11.05
N CYS A 193 24.25 11.51 11.80
CA CYS A 193 23.03 10.73 12.05
C CYS A 193 22.28 10.38 10.75
N LEU A 194 23.00 9.97 9.70
CA LEU A 194 22.46 9.62 8.40
C LEU A 194 22.09 8.15 8.31
N ARG A 195 21.05 7.85 7.54
CA ARG A 195 20.76 6.46 7.17
C ARG A 195 21.82 5.98 6.17
N PRO A 196 22.44 4.81 6.44
CA PRO A 196 23.38 4.22 5.48
C PRO A 196 22.62 3.82 4.21
N GLY A 197 23.09 4.28 3.06
CA GLY A 197 22.53 3.94 1.75
C GLY A 197 22.41 5.11 0.80
N ILE A 198 21.88 4.81 -0.39
CA ILE A 198 21.76 5.75 -1.52
C ILE A 198 20.77 6.90 -1.29
N SER A 199 19.92 6.80 -0.29
CA SER A 199 18.90 7.82 -0.03
C SER A 199 19.40 9.03 0.75
N GLU A 200 20.43 8.86 1.60
CA GLU A 200 20.97 9.93 2.45
C GLU A 200 22.49 9.98 2.34
N LEU A 201 23.21 8.98 2.89
CA LEU A 201 24.68 8.99 2.98
C LEU A 201 25.37 9.06 1.61
N PHE A 202 25.01 8.17 0.68
CA PHE A 202 25.64 8.13 -0.64
C PHE A 202 25.07 9.12 -1.65
N ARG A 203 24.13 9.94 -1.22
CA ARG A 203 23.62 11.09 -1.99
C ARG A 203 24.24 12.40 -1.53
N LEU A 204 25.10 12.38 -0.52
CA LEU A 204 25.73 13.56 0.03
C LEU A 204 26.77 14.10 -0.96
N GLU A 205 26.60 15.35 -1.38
CA GLU A 205 27.48 16.06 -2.30
C GLU A 205 28.31 17.09 -1.54
N TRP A 206 29.46 17.47 -2.08
CA TRP A 206 30.30 18.52 -1.50
C TRP A 206 29.61 19.88 -1.38
N SER A 207 28.67 20.15 -2.28
CA SER A 207 27.80 21.34 -2.26
C SER A 207 26.90 21.45 -1.03
N ALA A 208 26.66 20.34 -0.34
CA ALA A 208 25.87 20.29 0.89
C ALA A 208 26.64 20.83 2.12
N PHE A 209 27.95 21.03 2.04
CA PHE A 209 28.80 21.46 3.15
C PHE A 209 29.02 22.97 3.17
N ASP A 210 28.58 23.63 4.23
CA ASP A 210 28.97 25.01 4.52
C ASP A 210 30.17 24.99 5.49
N TRP A 211 31.38 25.16 4.95
CA TRP A 211 32.62 25.11 5.70
C TRP A 211 32.77 26.30 6.65
N LYS A 212 32.16 27.47 6.37
CA LYS A 212 32.19 28.64 7.24
C LYS A 212 31.27 28.45 8.44
N ALA A 213 30.04 28.01 8.19
CA ALA A 213 29.06 27.73 9.23
C ALA A 213 29.31 26.39 9.94
N ARG A 214 30.20 25.54 9.40
CA ARG A 214 30.45 24.17 9.89
C ARG A 214 29.17 23.33 9.96
N THR A 215 28.33 23.46 8.94
CA THR A 215 27.04 22.78 8.85
C THR A 215 26.95 21.98 7.55
N VAL A 216 26.09 20.94 7.59
CA VAL A 216 25.80 20.11 6.42
C VAL A 216 24.31 20.06 6.22
N CYS A 217 23.87 20.34 4.98
CA CYS A 217 22.49 20.34 4.58
C CYS A 217 22.12 18.98 3.96
N VAL A 218 21.36 18.15 4.68
CA VAL A 218 21.00 16.81 4.23
C VAL A 218 19.53 16.74 3.89
N TYR A 219 19.23 16.42 2.63
CA TYR A 219 17.86 16.15 2.22
C TYR A 219 17.43 14.74 2.65
N MET A 220 16.30 14.65 3.37
CA MET A 220 15.71 13.41 3.83
C MET A 220 14.47 13.06 3.00
N PRO A 221 14.58 12.17 1.99
CA PRO A 221 13.49 11.88 1.05
C PRO A 221 12.22 11.34 1.71
N LYS A 222 12.35 10.58 2.81
CA LYS A 222 11.19 9.97 3.48
C LYS A 222 10.26 10.96 4.18
N VAL A 223 10.77 12.11 4.54
CA VAL A 223 10.01 13.18 5.24
C VAL A 223 9.96 14.46 4.42
N CYS A 224 10.50 14.42 3.19
CA CYS A 224 10.55 15.55 2.26
C CYS A 224 11.06 16.84 2.91
N THR A 225 12.01 16.74 3.84
CA THR A 225 12.59 17.86 4.56
C THR A 225 14.11 17.85 4.45
N THR A 226 14.69 19.03 4.66
CA THR A 226 16.13 19.20 4.75
C THR A 226 16.52 19.33 6.22
N LYS A 227 17.53 18.57 6.65
CA LYS A 227 18.10 18.64 7.99
C LYS A 227 19.42 19.38 7.94
N LEU A 228 19.58 20.35 8.79
CA LEU A 228 20.88 20.98 9.07
C LEU A 228 21.56 20.23 10.21
N VAL A 229 22.78 19.81 10.03
CA VAL A 229 23.59 19.06 11.01
C VAL A 229 24.87 19.81 11.30
#